data_6f91b5586971a6f2b90894c95ab82f22
#
_entry.id   6f91b5586971a6f2b90894c95ab82f22
#
_cell.length_a   1.000
_cell.length_b   1.000
_cell.length_c   1.000
_cell.angle_alpha   90.00
_cell.angle_beta   90.00
_cell.angle_gamma   90.00
#
_symmetry.space_group_name_H-M   'P 1'
#
loop_
_entity.id
_entity.type
_entity.pdbx_description
1 polymer ?
#
loop_
_entity_poly.entity_id
_entity_poly.type
_entity_poly.pdbx_seq_one_letter_code
_entity_poly.pdbx_strand_id
1 'polypeptide(L)'
;MRIGICAGTDIRNPDLIKKAGFDYMETGFNSVASMSDGDFLSLYSALAESGIKCEAANCFLPGEMSVTGKNVDYDALYKFIEKGFKRCKKLGAETVVFGSGRARDVKDGYPLRECYLQTVRFLKETVAGFCDKYDIDLAIEPLCRQETQVIHTLKEACIAASMTDSGRIHVLADIYHMLESGDDYTNILAVGSDLIHAHISYPVPTGRHKRVYPNEKYGFDYSEFIDNLKKVGCPRVSIEGSTDDFENDLISSYEVMKKFR
;
A
#
# COMPACT_ATOMS: atom_id res chain seq x y z
N MET A 1 -15.39 -3.74 7.87
CA MET A 1 -14.16 -3.31 7.15
C MET A 1 -14.05 -1.81 7.24
N ARG A 2 -12.90 -1.26 7.64
CA ARG A 2 -12.65 0.19 7.74
C ARG A 2 -12.33 0.77 6.37
N ILE A 3 -12.75 2.01 6.12
CA ILE A 3 -12.56 2.70 4.84
C ILE A 3 -11.59 3.85 5.03
N GLY A 4 -10.47 3.84 4.33
CA GLY A 4 -9.43 4.85 4.35
C GLY A 4 -9.13 5.44 2.97
N ILE A 5 -8.13 6.31 2.93
CA ILE A 5 -7.70 6.96 1.70
C ILE A 5 -6.20 7.29 1.72
N CYS A 6 -5.53 7.03 0.61
CA CYS A 6 -4.15 7.44 0.38
C CYS A 6 -4.10 8.94 0.07
N ALA A 7 -3.53 9.73 0.98
CA ALA A 7 -3.63 11.20 0.91
C ALA A 7 -2.29 11.93 1.07
N GLY A 8 -1.17 11.21 0.96
CA GLY A 8 0.16 11.81 1.06
C GLY A 8 0.44 12.43 2.43
N THR A 9 1.11 13.60 2.46
CA THR A 9 1.61 14.21 3.70
C THR A 9 1.19 15.68 3.88
N ASP A 10 0.24 16.17 3.11
CA ASP A 10 -0.30 17.54 3.29
C ASP A 10 -1.04 17.62 4.63
N ILE A 11 -0.63 18.57 5.46
CA ILE A 11 -1.16 18.76 6.83
C ILE A 11 -2.64 19.19 6.88
N ARG A 12 -3.23 19.60 5.74
CA ARG A 12 -4.66 19.92 5.63
C ARG A 12 -5.52 18.67 5.48
N ASN A 13 -4.95 17.60 4.93
CA ASN A 13 -5.67 16.39 4.57
C ASN A 13 -6.30 15.67 5.77
N PRO A 14 -5.66 15.53 6.94
CA PRO A 14 -6.28 14.86 8.09
C PRO A 14 -7.67 15.40 8.46
N ASP A 15 -7.84 16.72 8.52
CA ASP A 15 -9.13 17.35 8.84
C ASP A 15 -10.17 17.16 7.73
N LEU A 16 -9.78 17.30 6.47
CA LEU A 16 -10.65 17.07 5.31
C LEU A 16 -11.15 15.61 5.25
N ILE A 17 -10.26 14.65 5.44
CA ILE A 17 -10.56 13.21 5.43
C ILE A 17 -11.53 12.87 6.57
N LYS A 18 -11.29 13.41 7.76
CA LYS A 18 -12.18 13.24 8.91
C LYS A 18 -13.58 13.79 8.64
N LYS A 19 -13.67 15.01 8.11
CA LYS A 19 -14.94 15.65 7.75
C LYS A 19 -15.71 14.92 6.67
N ALA A 20 -15.02 14.31 5.70
CA ALA A 20 -15.63 13.49 4.65
C ALA A 20 -16.21 12.16 5.18
N GLY A 21 -15.79 11.70 6.37
CA GLY A 21 -16.34 10.52 7.04
C GLY A 21 -15.49 9.26 6.94
N PHE A 22 -14.26 9.34 6.46
CA PHE A 22 -13.32 8.22 6.43
C PHE A 22 -12.90 7.79 7.84
N ASP A 23 -12.55 6.51 7.99
CA ASP A 23 -12.15 5.94 9.27
C ASP A 23 -10.68 6.20 9.59
N TYR A 24 -9.82 6.28 8.58
CA TYR A 24 -8.38 6.49 8.71
C TYR A 24 -7.78 7.11 7.45
N MET A 25 -6.57 7.62 7.59
CA MET A 25 -5.70 8.09 6.50
C MET A 25 -4.61 7.05 6.23
N GLU A 26 -4.22 6.92 4.98
CA GLU A 26 -2.99 6.24 4.55
C GLU A 26 -2.01 7.25 3.97
N THR A 27 -0.73 7.16 4.35
CA THR A 27 0.32 8.08 3.89
C THR A 27 1.42 7.34 3.12
N GLY A 28 2.31 8.09 2.43
CA GLY A 28 3.49 7.49 1.81
C GLY A 28 4.59 7.22 2.84
N PHE A 29 4.99 5.96 3.04
CA PHE A 29 6.10 5.59 3.92
C PHE A 29 7.39 6.32 3.53
N ASN A 30 7.74 6.30 2.23
CA ASN A 30 8.94 6.97 1.73
C ASN A 30 8.90 8.49 2.00
N SER A 31 7.75 9.13 1.87
CA SER A 31 7.56 10.55 2.17
C SER A 31 7.79 10.84 3.65
N VAL A 32 7.18 10.05 4.52
CA VAL A 32 7.35 10.16 5.98
C VAL A 32 8.79 9.90 6.40
N ALA A 33 9.47 8.91 5.81
CA ALA A 33 10.87 8.61 6.10
C ALA A 33 11.82 9.75 5.65
N SER A 34 11.53 10.40 4.51
CA SER A 34 12.39 11.40 3.90
C SER A 34 12.21 12.81 4.48
N MET A 35 11.01 13.17 4.96
CA MET A 35 10.70 14.53 5.40
C MET A 35 11.60 15.00 6.55
N SER A 36 11.68 16.31 6.74
CA SER A 36 12.38 16.91 7.89
C SER A 36 11.68 16.57 9.22
N ASP A 37 12.38 16.74 10.33
CA ASP A 37 11.76 16.53 11.65
C ASP A 37 10.66 17.56 11.94
N GLY A 38 10.81 18.78 11.43
CA GLY A 38 9.79 19.85 11.57
C GLY A 38 8.51 19.51 10.80
N ASP A 39 8.63 19.07 9.53
CA ASP A 39 7.46 18.67 8.73
C ASP A 39 6.78 17.44 9.33
N PHE A 40 7.56 16.48 9.84
CA PHE A 40 7.02 15.32 10.54
C PHE A 40 6.21 15.71 11.79
N LEU A 41 6.72 16.64 12.59
CA LEU A 41 5.99 17.13 13.78
C LEU A 41 4.72 17.86 13.38
N SER A 42 4.72 18.62 12.29
CA SER A 42 3.54 19.31 11.77
C SER A 42 2.46 18.32 11.34
N LEU A 43 2.84 17.26 10.59
CA LEU A 43 1.91 16.19 10.20
C LEU A 43 1.36 15.43 11.42
N TYR A 44 2.22 15.09 12.38
CA TYR A 44 1.82 14.44 13.63
C TYR A 44 0.80 15.27 14.41
N SER A 45 1.03 16.60 14.53
CA SER A 45 0.09 17.53 15.20
C SER A 45 -1.23 17.61 14.46
N ALA A 46 -1.22 17.73 13.13
CA ALA A 46 -2.44 17.79 12.33
C ALA A 46 -3.31 16.51 12.47
N LEU A 47 -2.68 15.33 12.51
CA LEU A 47 -3.38 14.06 12.79
C LEU A 47 -3.99 14.04 14.19
N ALA A 48 -3.24 14.49 15.21
CA ALA A 48 -3.72 14.56 16.59
C ALA A 48 -4.90 15.54 16.75
N GLU A 49 -4.84 16.69 16.13
CA GLU A 49 -5.88 17.72 16.15
C GLU A 49 -7.16 17.28 15.44
N SER A 50 -7.05 16.63 14.29
CA SER A 50 -8.21 16.10 13.54
C SER A 50 -8.86 14.89 14.19
N GLY A 51 -8.13 14.17 15.05
CA GLY A 51 -8.56 12.93 15.67
C GLY A 51 -8.68 11.75 14.69
N ILE A 52 -8.09 11.86 13.49
CA ILE A 52 -7.97 10.74 12.55
C ILE A 52 -6.60 10.07 12.71
N LYS A 53 -6.54 8.75 12.58
CA LYS A 53 -5.28 8.00 12.64
C LYS A 53 -4.74 7.75 11.24
N CYS A 54 -3.42 7.69 11.11
CA CYS A 54 -2.75 7.15 9.94
C CYS A 54 -2.51 5.66 10.19
N GLU A 55 -3.42 4.78 9.73
CA GLU A 55 -3.37 3.34 10.07
C GLU A 55 -2.56 2.52 9.07
N ALA A 56 -2.29 3.06 7.88
CA ALA A 56 -1.49 2.40 6.86
C ALA A 56 -0.50 3.38 6.19
N ALA A 57 0.57 2.83 5.64
CA ALA A 57 1.56 3.60 4.89
C ALA A 57 2.01 2.84 3.65
N ASN A 58 1.68 3.36 2.45
CA ASN A 58 2.08 2.80 1.16
C ASN A 58 3.44 3.32 0.66
N CYS A 59 3.81 3.02 -0.58
CA CYS A 59 5.04 3.52 -1.20
C CYS A 59 6.29 3.30 -0.32
N PHE A 60 6.54 2.06 0.08
CA PHE A 60 7.57 1.70 1.06
C PHE A 60 8.95 2.24 0.73
N LEU A 61 9.48 1.96 -0.47
CA LEU A 61 10.79 2.40 -0.90
C LEU A 61 10.73 3.35 -2.09
N PRO A 62 11.56 4.39 -2.13
CA PRO A 62 11.74 5.19 -3.32
C PRO A 62 12.45 4.36 -4.41
N GLY A 63 12.18 4.67 -5.68
CA GLY A 63 12.61 3.84 -6.81
C GLY A 63 14.14 3.75 -7.02
N GLU A 64 14.90 4.67 -6.45
CA GLU A 64 16.36 4.68 -6.45
C GLU A 64 16.98 3.74 -5.39
N MET A 65 16.23 3.35 -4.37
CA MET A 65 16.69 2.41 -3.35
C MET A 65 16.32 0.98 -3.76
N SER A 66 17.19 0.38 -4.59
CA SER A 66 16.95 -0.99 -5.09
C SER A 66 17.22 -2.06 -4.05
N VAL A 67 16.35 -3.09 -4.02
CA VAL A 67 16.54 -4.33 -3.25
C VAL A 67 17.02 -5.48 -4.12
N THR A 68 17.20 -5.24 -5.42
CA THR A 68 17.58 -6.22 -6.44
C THR A 68 18.82 -5.77 -7.20
N GLY A 69 19.53 -6.73 -7.80
CA GLY A 69 20.74 -6.49 -8.57
C GLY A 69 22.03 -6.68 -7.77
N LYS A 70 23.16 -6.28 -8.37
CA LYS A 70 24.50 -6.52 -7.81
C LYS A 70 24.93 -5.51 -6.75
N ASN A 71 24.38 -4.29 -6.81
CA ASN A 71 24.86 -3.14 -6.04
C ASN A 71 23.79 -2.64 -5.06
N VAL A 72 23.21 -3.54 -4.26
CA VAL A 72 22.23 -3.20 -3.23
C VAL A 72 22.96 -2.57 -2.03
N ASP A 73 22.60 -1.35 -1.67
CA ASP A 73 23.11 -0.67 -0.47
C ASP A 73 22.25 -1.00 0.74
N TYR A 74 22.55 -2.12 1.40
CA TYR A 74 21.80 -2.58 2.57
C TYR A 74 21.91 -1.64 3.77
N ASP A 75 23.03 -0.91 3.93
CA ASP A 75 23.21 0.04 5.04
C ASP A 75 22.30 1.27 4.86
N ALA A 76 22.19 1.78 3.63
CA ALA A 76 21.28 2.87 3.33
C ALA A 76 19.81 2.43 3.48
N LEU A 77 19.45 1.24 2.98
CA LEU A 77 18.12 0.65 3.14
C LEU A 77 17.76 0.51 4.62
N TYR A 78 18.66 -0.06 5.44
CA TYR A 78 18.43 -0.26 6.87
C TYR A 78 18.11 1.06 7.59
N LYS A 79 18.95 2.09 7.40
CA LYS A 79 18.77 3.41 8.02
C LYS A 79 17.46 4.07 7.60
N PHE A 80 17.13 3.98 6.30
CA PHE A 80 15.92 4.56 5.76
C PHE A 80 14.66 3.89 6.34
N ILE A 81 14.64 2.55 6.33
CA ILE A 81 13.54 1.74 6.82
C ILE A 81 13.33 1.96 8.32
N GLU A 82 14.41 1.95 9.12
CA GLU A 82 14.30 2.19 10.55
C GLU A 82 13.65 3.56 10.86
N LYS A 83 14.09 4.62 10.17
CA LYS A 83 13.54 5.95 10.33
C LYS A 83 12.04 5.96 9.94
N GLY A 84 11.68 5.31 8.82
CA GLY A 84 10.30 5.22 8.35
C GLY A 84 9.39 4.48 9.33
N PHE A 85 9.76 3.28 9.76
CA PHE A 85 8.98 2.49 10.73
C PHE A 85 8.77 3.25 12.05
N LYS A 86 9.84 3.85 12.59
CA LYS A 86 9.76 4.67 13.81
C LYS A 86 8.75 5.80 13.69
N ARG A 87 8.73 6.48 12.55
CA ARG A 87 7.80 7.59 12.29
C ARG A 87 6.38 7.10 12.03
N CYS A 88 6.22 6.08 11.19
CA CYS A 88 4.91 5.48 10.90
C CYS A 88 4.24 4.95 12.18
N LYS A 89 5.00 4.29 13.08
CA LYS A 89 4.46 3.88 14.39
C LYS A 89 3.95 5.06 15.21
N LYS A 90 4.65 6.19 15.21
CA LYS A 90 4.20 7.41 15.91
C LYS A 90 2.91 7.98 15.31
N LEU A 91 2.71 7.87 13.98
CA LEU A 91 1.49 8.32 13.32
C LEU A 91 0.30 7.37 13.58
N GLY A 92 0.56 6.16 14.10
CA GLY A 92 -0.46 5.16 14.40
C GLY A 92 -0.58 4.04 13.35
N ALA A 93 0.40 3.91 12.44
CA ALA A 93 0.37 2.87 11.42
C ALA A 93 0.46 1.46 12.03
N GLU A 94 -0.37 0.58 11.51
CA GLU A 94 -0.45 -0.84 11.81
C GLU A 94 0.02 -1.68 10.62
N THR A 95 -0.02 -1.10 9.39
CA THR A 95 0.37 -1.77 8.16
C THR A 95 1.25 -0.87 7.30
N VAL A 96 2.32 -1.45 6.73
CA VAL A 96 3.13 -0.84 5.68
C VAL A 96 2.93 -1.63 4.39
N VAL A 97 2.77 -0.94 3.26
CA VAL A 97 2.52 -1.57 1.96
C VAL A 97 3.78 -1.56 1.10
N PHE A 98 4.23 -2.73 0.70
CA PHE A 98 5.35 -2.92 -0.21
C PHE A 98 4.89 -3.17 -1.64
N GLY A 99 4.48 -2.13 -2.34
CA GLY A 99 4.36 -2.08 -3.79
C GLY A 99 5.75 -1.85 -4.41
N SER A 100 6.22 -0.61 -4.37
CA SER A 100 7.60 -0.16 -4.70
C SER A 100 8.22 -0.85 -5.93
N GLY A 101 7.49 -0.87 -7.06
CA GLY A 101 7.86 -1.65 -8.25
C GLY A 101 9.30 -1.43 -8.71
N ARG A 102 9.73 -0.16 -8.81
CA ARG A 102 11.09 0.19 -9.24
C ARG A 102 12.18 -0.31 -8.31
N ALA A 103 11.91 -0.39 -7.00
CA ALA A 103 12.89 -0.84 -6.02
C ALA A 103 13.15 -2.35 -6.11
N ARG A 104 12.14 -3.14 -6.49
CA ARG A 104 12.24 -4.61 -6.63
C ARG A 104 12.33 -5.11 -8.07
N ASP A 105 12.43 -4.20 -9.05
CA ASP A 105 12.44 -4.57 -10.47
C ASP A 105 13.75 -5.26 -10.89
N VAL A 106 13.72 -5.88 -12.07
CA VAL A 106 14.92 -6.47 -12.70
C VAL A 106 15.88 -5.36 -13.12
N LYS A 107 17.11 -5.42 -12.63
CA LYS A 107 18.15 -4.43 -12.90
C LYS A 107 19.27 -5.04 -13.74
N ASP A 108 19.79 -4.29 -14.73
CA ASP A 108 21.03 -4.52 -15.45
C ASP A 108 21.19 -5.97 -16.00
N GLY A 109 20.10 -6.57 -16.51
CA GLY A 109 20.10 -7.93 -17.01
C GLY A 109 20.28 -8.99 -15.93
N TYR A 110 20.06 -8.65 -14.67
CA TYR A 110 20.08 -9.61 -13.56
C TYR A 110 18.93 -10.63 -13.76
N PRO A 111 19.13 -11.92 -13.50
CA PRO A 111 18.08 -12.91 -13.75
C PRO A 111 16.83 -12.64 -12.91
N LEU A 112 15.64 -12.69 -13.51
CA LEU A 112 14.35 -12.48 -12.83
C LEU A 112 14.21 -13.34 -11.57
N ARG A 113 14.60 -14.62 -11.65
CA ARG A 113 14.59 -15.52 -10.49
C ARG A 113 15.42 -14.98 -9.33
N GLU A 114 16.59 -14.45 -9.61
CA GLU A 114 17.48 -13.90 -8.57
C GLU A 114 16.91 -12.63 -7.97
N CYS A 115 16.27 -11.77 -8.78
CA CYS A 115 15.58 -10.56 -8.26
C CYS A 115 14.42 -10.95 -7.33
N TYR A 116 13.64 -11.98 -7.69
CA TYR A 116 12.58 -12.50 -6.83
C TYR A 116 13.14 -13.00 -5.49
N LEU A 117 14.18 -13.83 -5.54
CA LEU A 117 14.84 -14.38 -4.34
C LEU A 117 15.51 -13.30 -3.48
N GLN A 118 16.11 -12.27 -4.09
CA GLN A 118 16.65 -11.12 -3.37
C GLN A 118 15.54 -10.32 -2.66
N THR A 119 14.40 -10.12 -3.33
CA THR A 119 13.23 -9.47 -2.72
C THR A 119 12.74 -10.25 -1.49
N VAL A 120 12.59 -11.57 -1.60
CA VAL A 120 12.19 -12.41 -0.47
C VAL A 120 13.23 -12.37 0.66
N ARG A 121 14.52 -12.45 0.33
CA ARG A 121 15.60 -12.36 1.33
C ARG A 121 15.60 -11.02 2.05
N PHE A 122 15.43 -9.92 1.33
CA PHE A 122 15.31 -8.59 1.90
C PHE A 122 14.14 -8.50 2.89
N LEU A 123 12.98 -9.02 2.52
CA LEU A 123 11.81 -9.07 3.40
C LEU A 123 12.09 -9.90 4.66
N LYS A 124 12.69 -11.08 4.50
CA LYS A 124 13.00 -12.00 5.60
C LYS A 124 14.08 -11.46 6.54
N GLU A 125 15.23 -11.05 6.00
CA GLU A 125 16.42 -10.74 6.76
C GLU A 125 16.49 -9.30 7.28
N THR A 126 15.73 -8.38 6.63
CA THR A 126 15.74 -6.97 6.99
C THR A 126 14.39 -6.50 7.53
N VAL A 127 13.32 -6.67 6.73
CA VAL A 127 12.04 -6.01 7.01
C VAL A 127 11.28 -6.68 8.16
N ALA A 128 11.26 -8.01 8.22
CA ALA A 128 10.55 -8.74 9.27
C ALA A 128 11.01 -8.32 10.68
N GLY A 129 12.30 -8.08 10.89
CA GLY A 129 12.84 -7.59 12.16
C GLY A 129 12.33 -6.18 12.53
N PHE A 130 12.08 -5.30 11.55
CA PHE A 130 11.47 -4.00 11.81
C PHE A 130 9.96 -4.13 12.10
N CYS A 131 9.27 -5.03 11.41
CA CYS A 131 7.87 -5.33 11.71
C CYS A 131 7.68 -5.78 13.16
N ASP A 132 8.51 -6.70 13.64
CA ASP A 132 8.50 -7.15 15.05
C ASP A 132 8.84 -6.02 16.01
N LYS A 133 9.92 -5.27 15.73
CA LYS A 133 10.42 -4.17 16.60
C LYS A 133 9.38 -3.08 16.80
N TYR A 134 8.62 -2.73 15.76
CA TYR A 134 7.68 -1.63 15.79
C TYR A 134 6.22 -2.07 15.89
N ASP A 135 5.96 -3.39 15.92
CA ASP A 135 4.61 -3.95 15.92
C ASP A 135 3.77 -3.35 14.77
N ILE A 136 4.25 -3.53 13.54
CA ILE A 136 3.64 -3.11 12.29
C ILE A 136 3.77 -4.26 11.32
N ASP A 137 2.69 -4.66 10.68
CA ASP A 137 2.72 -5.70 9.65
C ASP A 137 3.07 -5.09 8.27
N LEU A 138 3.69 -5.90 7.41
CA LEU A 138 3.93 -5.50 6.03
C LEU A 138 3.05 -6.31 5.09
N ALA A 139 2.38 -5.63 4.16
CA ALA A 139 1.60 -6.25 3.09
C ALA A 139 2.34 -6.12 1.75
N ILE A 140 2.66 -7.24 1.09
CA ILE A 140 3.20 -7.25 -0.27
C ILE A 140 2.05 -6.94 -1.23
N GLU A 141 2.23 -5.91 -2.04
CA GLU A 141 1.31 -5.53 -3.09
C GLU A 141 1.80 -6.07 -4.45
N PRO A 142 1.08 -6.99 -5.09
CA PRO A 142 1.32 -7.33 -6.48
C PRO A 142 1.07 -6.13 -7.37
N LEU A 143 1.97 -5.88 -8.33
CA LEU A 143 1.84 -4.77 -9.26
C LEU A 143 1.73 -5.26 -10.70
N CYS A 144 1.02 -4.51 -11.53
CA CYS A 144 0.92 -4.83 -12.96
C CYS A 144 2.30 -4.80 -13.67
N ARG A 145 2.40 -5.48 -14.81
CA ARG A 145 3.66 -5.67 -15.55
C ARG A 145 4.27 -4.37 -16.08
N GLN A 146 3.50 -3.29 -16.12
CA GLN A 146 3.97 -1.96 -16.50
C GLN A 146 4.79 -1.29 -15.40
N GLU A 147 4.60 -1.69 -14.14
CA GLU A 147 5.28 -1.08 -13.00
C GLU A 147 6.46 -1.89 -12.47
N THR A 148 6.46 -3.21 -12.69
CA THR A 148 7.56 -4.09 -12.29
C THR A 148 7.56 -5.38 -13.10
N GLN A 149 8.65 -6.13 -13.05
CA GLN A 149 8.75 -7.49 -13.59
C GLN A 149 8.64 -8.56 -12.49
N VAL A 150 8.45 -8.16 -11.23
CA VAL A 150 8.50 -9.08 -10.06
C VAL A 150 7.21 -8.98 -9.24
N ILE A 151 6.52 -10.10 -9.05
CA ILE A 151 5.27 -10.25 -8.26
C ILE A 151 4.10 -9.46 -8.86
N HIS A 152 3.25 -10.17 -9.62
CA HIS A 152 2.13 -9.60 -10.37
C HIS A 152 0.77 -10.07 -9.90
N THR A 153 0.70 -11.19 -9.19
CA THR A 153 -0.56 -11.81 -8.76
C THR A 153 -0.57 -12.04 -7.24
N LEU A 154 -1.76 -12.15 -6.68
CA LEU A 154 -1.94 -12.51 -5.27
C LEU A 154 -1.23 -13.82 -4.93
N LYS A 155 -1.28 -14.80 -5.84
CA LYS A 155 -0.58 -16.08 -5.67
C LYS A 155 0.94 -15.91 -5.56
N GLU A 156 1.55 -15.08 -6.40
CA GLU A 156 3.00 -14.81 -6.36
C GLU A 156 3.37 -14.08 -5.06
N ALA A 157 2.54 -13.13 -4.59
CA ALA A 157 2.74 -12.45 -3.32
C ALA A 157 2.62 -13.41 -2.12
N CYS A 158 1.63 -14.31 -2.11
CA CYS A 158 1.50 -15.35 -1.08
C CYS A 158 2.73 -16.27 -1.02
N ILE A 159 3.26 -16.67 -2.18
CA ILE A 159 4.50 -17.47 -2.22
C ILE A 159 5.66 -16.66 -1.63
N ALA A 160 5.81 -15.39 -2.01
CA ALA A 160 6.86 -14.52 -1.48
C ALA A 160 6.73 -14.36 0.04
N ALA A 161 5.53 -14.08 0.55
CA ALA A 161 5.26 -13.96 1.98
C ALA A 161 5.59 -15.26 2.73
N SER A 162 5.12 -16.40 2.26
CA SER A 162 5.39 -17.72 2.86
C SER A 162 6.89 -18.04 2.92
N MET A 163 7.66 -17.67 1.90
CA MET A 163 9.11 -17.90 1.86
C MET A 163 9.89 -17.06 2.87
N THR A 164 9.29 -15.99 3.42
CA THR A 164 9.94 -15.20 4.49
C THR A 164 9.96 -15.94 5.82
N ASP A 165 9.04 -16.88 6.03
CA ASP A 165 8.87 -17.59 7.30
C ASP A 165 8.60 -16.63 8.48
N SER A 166 7.91 -15.53 8.20
CA SER A 166 7.57 -14.48 9.17
C SER A 166 6.06 -14.32 9.27
N GLY A 167 5.54 -14.31 10.48
CA GLY A 167 4.13 -14.03 10.75
C GLY A 167 3.75 -12.55 10.61
N ARG A 168 4.67 -11.69 10.13
CA ARG A 168 4.47 -10.24 9.95
C ARG A 168 4.43 -9.81 8.49
N ILE A 169 4.67 -10.74 7.55
CA ILE A 169 4.67 -10.44 6.10
C ILE A 169 3.45 -11.07 5.47
N HIS A 170 2.57 -10.24 4.97
CA HIS A 170 1.23 -10.55 4.48
C HIS A 170 1.05 -10.05 3.04
N VAL A 171 -0.19 -10.01 2.56
CA VAL A 171 -0.55 -9.64 1.18
C VAL A 171 -1.59 -8.53 1.17
N LEU A 172 -1.51 -7.69 0.14
CA LEU A 172 -2.51 -6.68 -0.22
C LEU A 172 -3.14 -7.02 -1.56
N ALA A 173 -4.45 -6.80 -1.69
CA ALA A 173 -5.16 -6.81 -2.99
C ALA A 173 -5.44 -5.39 -3.46
N ASP A 174 -4.92 -5.02 -4.63
CA ASP A 174 -5.28 -3.77 -5.31
C ASP A 174 -6.13 -4.06 -6.55
N ILE A 175 -7.32 -3.48 -6.61
CA ILE A 175 -8.30 -3.73 -7.69
C ILE A 175 -7.74 -3.37 -9.07
N TYR A 176 -6.98 -2.27 -9.17
CA TYR A 176 -6.38 -1.83 -10.42
C TYR A 176 -5.31 -2.81 -10.90
N HIS A 177 -4.39 -3.21 -10.02
CA HIS A 177 -3.33 -4.13 -10.37
C HIS A 177 -3.85 -5.53 -10.69
N MET A 178 -4.88 -6.01 -10.00
CA MET A 178 -5.54 -7.28 -10.32
C MET A 178 -6.17 -7.24 -11.72
N LEU A 179 -6.89 -6.17 -12.06
CA LEU A 179 -7.46 -6.00 -13.40
C LEU A 179 -6.39 -5.96 -14.52
N GLU A 180 -5.36 -5.16 -14.34
CA GLU A 180 -4.27 -5.01 -15.32
C GLU A 180 -3.43 -6.29 -15.49
N SER A 181 -3.35 -7.12 -14.45
CA SER A 181 -2.64 -8.41 -14.47
C SER A 181 -3.52 -9.58 -14.89
N GLY A 182 -4.83 -9.39 -15.02
CA GLY A 182 -5.79 -10.48 -15.26
C GLY A 182 -5.89 -11.43 -14.06
N ASP A 183 -5.64 -10.94 -12.85
CA ASP A 183 -5.78 -11.70 -11.61
C ASP A 183 -7.25 -11.62 -11.15
N ASP A 184 -7.92 -12.77 -11.10
CA ASP A 184 -9.35 -12.85 -10.81
C ASP A 184 -9.64 -12.52 -9.33
N TYR A 185 -10.73 -11.77 -9.07
CA TYR A 185 -11.09 -11.38 -7.69
C TYR A 185 -11.40 -12.57 -6.78
N THR A 186 -11.75 -13.72 -7.34
CA THR A 186 -11.93 -14.96 -6.56
C THR A 186 -10.63 -15.45 -5.93
N ASN A 187 -9.45 -15.04 -6.46
CA ASN A 187 -8.15 -15.35 -5.86
C ASN A 187 -7.97 -14.73 -4.46
N ILE A 188 -8.72 -13.67 -4.13
CA ILE A 188 -8.81 -13.12 -2.77
C ILE A 188 -9.22 -14.21 -1.77
N LEU A 189 -10.17 -15.07 -2.14
CA LEU A 189 -10.65 -16.16 -1.27
C LEU A 189 -9.56 -17.19 -0.97
N ALA A 190 -8.63 -17.40 -1.92
CA ALA A 190 -7.52 -18.34 -1.73
C ALA A 190 -6.41 -17.76 -0.82
N VAL A 191 -6.27 -16.43 -0.75
CA VAL A 191 -5.35 -15.76 0.19
C VAL A 191 -5.84 -15.89 1.64
N GLY A 192 -7.15 -15.81 1.85
CA GLY A 192 -7.74 -15.96 3.18
C GLY A 192 -7.30 -14.86 4.14
N SER A 193 -6.99 -15.24 5.39
CA SER A 193 -6.62 -14.30 6.47
C SER A 193 -5.27 -13.61 6.28
N ASP A 194 -4.44 -14.04 5.32
CA ASP A 194 -3.19 -13.37 4.99
C ASP A 194 -3.41 -12.07 4.20
N LEU A 195 -4.65 -11.82 3.77
CA LEU A 195 -5.01 -10.55 3.16
C LEU A 195 -5.38 -9.51 4.23
N ILE A 196 -4.44 -8.65 4.58
CA ILE A 196 -4.60 -7.69 5.69
C ILE A 196 -4.96 -6.27 5.25
N HIS A 197 -4.88 -5.98 3.96
CA HIS A 197 -5.14 -4.66 3.40
C HIS A 197 -5.63 -4.75 1.96
N ALA A 198 -6.30 -3.71 1.48
CA ALA A 198 -6.70 -3.60 0.10
C ALA A 198 -6.64 -2.16 -0.40
N HIS A 199 -6.34 -1.98 -1.70
CA HIS A 199 -6.48 -0.71 -2.39
C HIS A 199 -7.61 -0.75 -3.41
N ILE A 200 -8.33 0.36 -3.54
CA ILE A 200 -9.45 0.50 -4.45
C ILE A 200 -9.37 1.82 -5.21
N SER A 201 -9.68 1.76 -6.49
CA SER A 201 -9.70 2.91 -7.39
C SER A 201 -10.67 2.67 -8.54
N TYR A 202 -10.95 3.68 -9.36
CA TYR A 202 -11.55 3.50 -10.66
C TYR A 202 -10.44 3.31 -11.71
N PRO A 203 -10.32 2.12 -12.31
CA PRO A 203 -9.38 1.88 -13.41
C PRO A 203 -9.92 2.54 -14.68
N VAL A 204 -9.22 3.55 -15.19
CA VAL A 204 -9.65 4.27 -16.37
C VAL A 204 -9.48 3.42 -17.64
N PRO A 205 -10.53 3.09 -18.41
CA PRO A 205 -10.49 2.13 -19.53
C PRO A 205 -9.76 2.64 -20.78
N THR A 206 -8.77 3.50 -20.65
CA THR A 206 -8.12 4.17 -21.79
C THR A 206 -6.79 3.57 -22.21
N GLY A 207 -6.38 2.43 -21.62
CA GLY A 207 -5.07 1.83 -21.88
C GLY A 207 -3.87 2.71 -21.47
N ARG A 208 -4.09 3.73 -20.66
CA ARG A 208 -3.07 4.66 -20.19
C ARG A 208 -2.53 4.34 -18.80
N HIS A 209 -2.82 3.15 -18.27
CA HIS A 209 -2.41 2.76 -16.92
C HIS A 209 -2.70 3.87 -15.89
N LYS A 210 -3.93 4.37 -15.89
CA LYS A 210 -4.39 5.44 -15.03
C LYS A 210 -5.49 4.94 -14.11
N ARG A 211 -5.37 5.25 -12.83
CA ARG A 211 -6.40 5.04 -11.81
C ARG A 211 -6.75 6.37 -11.15
N VAL A 212 -8.03 6.59 -10.94
CA VAL A 212 -8.56 7.80 -10.28
C VAL A 212 -9.46 7.41 -9.11
N TYR A 213 -9.86 8.37 -8.31
CA TYR A 213 -10.76 8.12 -7.19
C TYR A 213 -12.11 7.59 -7.68
N PRO A 214 -12.73 6.63 -6.96
CA PRO A 214 -14.07 6.14 -7.24
C PRO A 214 -15.09 7.28 -7.32
N ASN A 215 -16.01 7.21 -8.29
CA ASN A 215 -17.08 8.17 -8.41
C ASN A 215 -18.30 7.48 -9.06
N GLU A 216 -19.52 7.75 -8.59
CA GLU A 216 -20.75 7.16 -9.10
C GLU A 216 -20.95 7.36 -10.60
N LYS A 217 -20.48 8.51 -11.13
CA LYS A 217 -20.57 8.83 -12.58
C LYS A 217 -19.89 7.82 -13.50
N TYR A 218 -18.96 7.02 -12.96
CA TYR A 218 -18.23 6.01 -13.73
C TYR A 218 -18.99 4.69 -13.88
N GLY A 219 -20.00 4.43 -13.04
CA GLY A 219 -20.82 3.22 -13.09
C GLY A 219 -20.04 1.91 -12.90
N PHE A 220 -18.89 1.96 -12.22
CA PHE A 220 -18.05 0.78 -11.99
C PHE A 220 -18.60 -0.04 -10.80
N ASP A 221 -18.72 -1.36 -10.99
CA ASP A 221 -19.21 -2.26 -9.96
C ASP A 221 -18.05 -2.82 -9.11
N TYR A 222 -18.01 -2.43 -7.85
CA TYR A 222 -17.03 -2.88 -6.86
C TYR A 222 -17.50 -4.09 -6.04
N SER A 223 -18.72 -4.57 -6.24
CA SER A 223 -19.40 -5.50 -5.33
C SER A 223 -18.62 -6.79 -5.15
N GLU A 224 -18.22 -7.44 -6.24
CA GLU A 224 -17.51 -8.73 -6.16
C GLU A 224 -16.17 -8.59 -5.42
N PHE A 225 -15.39 -7.58 -5.72
CA PHE A 225 -14.11 -7.32 -5.04
C PHE A 225 -14.33 -7.12 -3.53
N ILE A 226 -15.24 -6.21 -3.16
CA ILE A 226 -15.54 -5.89 -1.76
C ILE A 226 -16.14 -7.10 -1.02
N ASP A 227 -17.03 -7.86 -1.63
CA ASP A 227 -17.64 -9.04 -1.01
C ASP A 227 -16.60 -10.12 -0.74
N ASN A 228 -15.63 -10.32 -1.62
CA ASN A 228 -14.54 -11.25 -1.40
C ASN A 228 -13.59 -10.76 -0.29
N LEU A 229 -13.29 -9.46 -0.20
CA LEU A 229 -12.55 -8.88 0.93
C LEU A 229 -13.26 -9.14 2.27
N LYS A 230 -14.59 -8.94 2.32
CA LYS A 230 -15.39 -9.19 3.53
C LYS A 230 -15.40 -10.67 3.92
N LYS A 231 -15.52 -11.58 2.94
CA LYS A 231 -15.52 -13.04 3.20
C LYS A 231 -14.23 -13.52 3.85
N VAL A 232 -13.07 -12.93 3.49
CA VAL A 232 -11.79 -13.29 4.10
C VAL A 232 -11.48 -12.50 5.37
N GLY A 233 -12.34 -11.56 5.75
CA GLY A 233 -12.16 -10.75 6.96
C GLY A 233 -11.12 -9.65 6.81
N CYS A 234 -10.84 -9.15 5.59
CA CYS A 234 -9.92 -8.06 5.37
C CYS A 234 -10.31 -6.84 6.23
N PRO A 235 -9.44 -6.34 7.10
CA PRO A 235 -9.83 -5.35 8.10
C PRO A 235 -10.07 -3.96 7.52
N ARG A 236 -9.41 -3.62 6.41
CA ARG A 236 -9.42 -2.25 5.87
C ARG A 236 -9.23 -2.21 4.35
N VAL A 237 -9.73 -1.14 3.74
CA VAL A 237 -9.51 -0.79 2.33
C VAL A 237 -9.25 0.71 2.21
N SER A 238 -8.22 1.10 1.45
CA SER A 238 -7.93 2.50 1.13
C SER A 238 -8.22 2.83 -0.32
N ILE A 239 -8.76 4.01 -0.57
CA ILE A 239 -8.81 4.57 -1.91
C ILE A 239 -7.40 4.99 -2.31
N GLU A 240 -6.90 4.46 -3.44
CA GLU A 240 -5.61 4.83 -4.00
C GLU A 240 -5.74 5.20 -5.48
N GLY A 241 -5.48 6.44 -5.83
CA GLY A 241 -5.61 6.93 -7.19
C GLY A 241 -5.10 8.36 -7.35
N SER A 242 -5.19 8.89 -8.56
CA SER A 242 -4.93 10.30 -8.82
C SER A 242 -6.21 11.13 -8.77
N THR A 243 -6.07 12.39 -8.39
CA THR A 243 -7.16 13.38 -8.38
C THR A 243 -6.58 14.74 -8.79
N ASP A 244 -7.39 15.52 -9.50
CA ASP A 244 -7.10 16.93 -9.82
C ASP A 244 -7.87 17.89 -8.90
N ASP A 245 -8.83 17.37 -8.12
CA ASP A 245 -9.65 18.12 -7.17
C ASP A 245 -9.89 17.27 -5.90
N PHE A 246 -8.91 17.31 -5.00
CA PHE A 246 -8.88 16.43 -3.84
C PHE A 246 -10.15 16.55 -2.98
N GLU A 247 -10.63 17.76 -2.68
CA GLU A 247 -11.76 17.96 -1.77
C GLU A 247 -13.07 17.41 -2.33
N ASN A 248 -13.37 17.67 -3.60
CA ASN A 248 -14.59 17.17 -4.24
C ASN A 248 -14.52 15.67 -4.52
N ASP A 249 -13.38 15.18 -4.97
CA ASP A 249 -13.19 13.75 -5.25
C ASP A 249 -13.17 12.93 -3.95
N LEU A 250 -12.67 13.49 -2.84
CA LEU A 250 -12.72 12.89 -1.51
C LEU A 250 -14.17 12.61 -1.09
N ILE A 251 -15.06 13.59 -1.21
CA ILE A 251 -16.48 13.47 -0.86
C ILE A 251 -17.15 12.45 -1.79
N SER A 252 -16.96 12.60 -3.11
CA SER A 252 -17.58 11.73 -4.12
C SER A 252 -17.16 10.26 -3.96
N SER A 253 -15.89 10.02 -3.66
CA SER A 253 -15.37 8.66 -3.47
C SER A 253 -15.87 8.03 -2.17
N TYR A 254 -16.01 8.81 -1.11
CA TYR A 254 -16.63 8.33 0.12
C TYR A 254 -18.09 7.92 -0.08
N GLU A 255 -18.87 8.67 -0.86
CA GLU A 255 -20.25 8.32 -1.20
C GLU A 255 -20.36 6.95 -1.91
N VAL A 256 -19.40 6.61 -2.78
CA VAL A 256 -19.30 5.27 -3.37
C VAL A 256 -19.00 4.22 -2.30
N MET A 257 -17.99 4.46 -1.49
CA MET A 257 -17.47 3.46 -0.56
C MET A 257 -18.36 3.19 0.64
N LYS A 258 -19.09 4.19 1.14
CA LYS A 258 -19.99 4.02 2.31
C LYS A 258 -21.10 3.00 2.09
N LYS A 259 -21.44 2.68 0.83
CA LYS A 259 -22.43 1.67 0.48
C LYS A 259 -21.99 0.25 0.84
N PHE A 260 -20.69 0.07 1.03
CA PHE A 260 -20.06 -1.22 1.34
C PHE A 260 -19.67 -1.38 2.83
N ARG A 261 -20.09 -0.48 3.69
CA ARG A 261 -19.92 -0.60 5.15
C ARG A 261 -20.68 -1.77 5.76
#